data_2e2a21d541f0a67e62fe2792dbcbe894
#
_entry.id   2e2a21d541f0a67e62fe2792dbcbe894
#
_cell.length_a   1.000
_cell.length_b   1.000
_cell.length_c   1.000
_cell.angle_alpha   90.00
_cell.angle_beta   90.00
_cell.angle_gamma   90.00
#
_symmetry.space_group_name_H-M   'P 1'
#
loop_
_entity.id
_entity.type
_entity.pdbx_description
1 polymer ?
#
loop_
_entity_poly.entity_id
_entity_poly.type
_entity_poly.pdbx_seq_one_letter_code
_entity_poly.pdbx_strand_id
1 'polypeptide(L)'
;MLKIENLHATVAGKPILNGVTLDVPKGEVHAIMGPNGSGKSTLAYVLAGRPGYEVTEGSVTFTPTRHPGLEPGPAFSSTEAEGRRVPGQARDDKGGLNLLALEPFERAAAGLFLGFQYPVEIPGVSYLQFLRESLNAQRRARGEAELSGAEFIKLARQQAALLGMDADMLKRPVNVGFSGGEKKRAEMVQMGIMQPRFAVLDETDSGLDIDALRIVGEGINRIMRAADKGVLLITHYQRLLDYVRPDFVHVLSKGRIVKSGGPELALQLESEGYEAVAA
;
A
#
# COMPACT_ATOMS: atom_id res chain seq x y z
N MET A 1 13.23 3.51 -3.49
CA MET A 1 12.24 2.52 -3.01
C MET A 1 11.15 2.30 -4.07
N LEU A 2 10.29 3.25 -4.37
CA LEU A 2 9.34 3.19 -5.48
C LEU A 2 9.59 4.35 -6.43
N LYS A 3 9.83 4.06 -7.72
CA LYS A 3 10.04 5.07 -8.75
C LYS A 3 9.01 4.89 -9.86
N ILE A 4 8.29 5.92 -10.17
CA ILE A 4 7.28 5.99 -11.22
C ILE A 4 7.76 6.99 -12.26
N GLU A 5 7.81 6.61 -13.53
CA GLU A 5 8.28 7.46 -14.63
C GLU A 5 7.24 7.48 -15.74
N ASN A 6 6.72 8.67 -16.02
CA ASN A 6 5.78 8.96 -17.11
C ASN A 6 4.61 7.96 -17.21
N LEU A 7 3.99 7.62 -16.06
CA LEU A 7 2.96 6.59 -15.99
C LEU A 7 1.63 7.07 -16.58
N HIS A 8 1.18 6.38 -17.61
CA HIS A 8 -0.14 6.56 -18.22
C HIS A 8 -0.99 5.32 -17.98
N ALA A 9 -2.26 5.51 -17.64
CA ALA A 9 -3.18 4.39 -17.46
C ALA A 9 -4.61 4.76 -17.82
N THR A 10 -5.33 3.74 -18.32
CA THR A 10 -6.74 3.84 -18.69
C THR A 10 -7.61 2.96 -17.80
N VAL A 11 -8.85 3.37 -17.64
CA VAL A 11 -9.91 2.59 -16.97
C VAL A 11 -11.11 2.54 -17.92
N ALA A 12 -11.53 1.35 -18.30
CA ALA A 12 -12.60 1.16 -19.31
C ALA A 12 -12.37 1.99 -20.59
N GLY A 13 -11.11 2.03 -21.07
CA GLY A 13 -10.69 2.77 -22.26
C GLY A 13 -10.57 4.29 -22.10
N LYS A 14 -10.86 4.83 -20.91
CA LYS A 14 -10.72 6.28 -20.64
C LYS A 14 -9.37 6.57 -20.00
N PRO A 15 -8.56 7.52 -20.52
CA PRO A 15 -7.30 7.91 -19.92
C PRO A 15 -7.57 8.63 -18.58
N ILE A 16 -6.92 8.14 -17.53
CA ILE A 16 -7.04 8.69 -16.16
C ILE A 16 -5.70 9.18 -15.66
N LEU A 17 -4.62 8.39 -15.82
CA LEU A 17 -3.26 8.84 -15.53
C LEU A 17 -2.61 9.30 -16.83
N ASN A 18 -1.97 10.47 -16.81
CA ASN A 18 -1.52 11.20 -17.98
C ASN A 18 -0.04 11.61 -17.87
N GLY A 19 0.84 10.70 -17.42
CA GLY A 19 2.27 10.96 -17.26
C GLY A 19 2.65 11.28 -15.81
N VAL A 20 2.20 10.44 -14.87
CA VAL A 20 2.60 10.57 -13.45
C VAL A 20 4.07 10.19 -13.31
N THR A 21 4.87 11.11 -12.74
CA THR A 21 6.27 10.88 -12.37
C THR A 21 6.43 11.17 -10.90
N LEU A 22 6.93 10.20 -10.13
CA LEU A 22 7.10 10.29 -8.67
C LEU A 22 8.22 9.35 -8.23
N ASP A 23 9.08 9.85 -7.36
CA ASP A 23 10.09 9.04 -6.66
C ASP A 23 9.82 9.10 -5.15
N VAL A 24 9.65 7.93 -4.54
CA VAL A 24 9.48 7.78 -3.09
C VAL A 24 10.65 6.95 -2.57
N PRO A 25 11.69 7.60 -2.01
CA PRO A 25 12.82 6.93 -1.39
C PRO A 25 12.42 6.06 -0.19
N LYS A 26 13.33 5.22 0.26
CA LYS A 26 13.20 4.52 1.54
C LYS A 26 13.32 5.53 2.70
N GLY A 27 12.58 5.27 3.78
CA GLY A 27 12.57 6.10 4.98
C GLY A 27 11.59 7.28 4.89
N GLU A 28 10.99 7.52 3.73
CA GLU A 28 10.13 8.68 3.50
C GLU A 28 8.64 8.32 3.44
N VAL A 29 7.84 9.28 3.85
CA VAL A 29 6.38 9.29 3.75
C VAL A 29 5.98 10.40 2.80
N HIS A 30 5.41 10.04 1.66
CA HIS A 30 4.88 10.98 0.68
C HIS A 30 3.36 10.97 0.73
N ALA A 31 2.75 12.14 0.59
CA ALA A 31 1.30 12.27 0.48
C ALA A 31 0.90 12.74 -0.93
N ILE A 32 -0.12 12.11 -1.50
CA ILE A 32 -0.79 12.60 -2.70
C ILE A 32 -2.13 13.17 -2.30
N MET A 33 -2.32 14.44 -2.61
CA MET A 33 -3.57 15.17 -2.45
C MET A 33 -4.10 15.61 -3.81
N GLY A 34 -5.38 15.93 -3.89
CA GLY A 34 -5.98 16.40 -5.14
C GLY A 34 -7.50 16.25 -5.13
N PRO A 35 -8.21 16.92 -6.05
CA PRO A 35 -9.66 16.86 -6.12
C PRO A 35 -10.17 15.46 -6.45
N ASN A 36 -11.47 15.23 -6.24
CA ASN A 36 -12.12 13.99 -6.65
C ASN A 36 -12.01 13.81 -8.16
N GLY A 37 -11.75 12.57 -8.61
CA GLY A 37 -11.56 12.26 -10.03
C GLY A 37 -10.19 12.63 -10.59
N SER A 38 -9.23 13.11 -9.79
CA SER A 38 -7.88 13.44 -10.28
C SER A 38 -7.01 12.24 -10.64
N GLY A 39 -7.41 11.01 -10.25
CA GLY A 39 -6.69 9.76 -10.54
C GLY A 39 -5.96 9.14 -9.35
N LYS A 40 -6.15 9.62 -8.11
CA LYS A 40 -5.45 9.12 -6.91
C LYS A 40 -5.64 7.62 -6.68
N SER A 41 -6.89 7.17 -6.56
CA SER A 41 -7.19 5.74 -6.37
C SER A 41 -6.83 4.90 -7.60
N THR A 42 -6.89 5.48 -8.81
CA THR A 42 -6.38 4.81 -10.02
C THR A 42 -4.90 4.52 -9.91
N LEU A 43 -4.11 5.47 -9.42
CA LEU A 43 -2.68 5.24 -9.18
C LEU A 43 -2.45 4.12 -8.16
N ALA A 44 -3.17 4.13 -7.03
CA ALA A 44 -3.08 3.07 -6.02
C ALA A 44 -3.40 1.68 -6.62
N TYR A 45 -4.46 1.57 -7.40
CA TYR A 45 -4.86 0.30 -8.01
C TYR A 45 -3.92 -0.18 -9.11
N VAL A 46 -3.37 0.73 -9.92
CA VAL A 46 -2.31 0.41 -10.89
C VAL A 46 -1.08 -0.14 -10.18
N LEU A 47 -0.64 0.50 -9.10
CA LEU A 47 0.51 0.04 -8.30
C LEU A 47 0.26 -1.34 -7.66
N ALA A 48 -0.96 -1.61 -7.23
CA ALA A 48 -1.36 -2.90 -6.67
C ALA A 48 -1.59 -4.00 -7.73
N GLY A 49 -1.69 -3.65 -9.02
CA GLY A 49 -1.95 -4.59 -10.10
C GLY A 49 -3.40 -5.02 -10.21
N ARG A 50 -4.35 -4.17 -9.77
CA ARG A 50 -5.77 -4.49 -9.82
C ARG A 50 -6.24 -4.66 -11.29
N PRO A 51 -6.96 -5.76 -11.63
CA PRO A 51 -7.52 -5.95 -12.97
C PRO A 51 -8.46 -4.80 -13.39
N GLY A 52 -8.49 -4.49 -14.69
CA GLY A 52 -9.32 -3.42 -15.25
C GLY A 52 -8.66 -2.04 -15.26
N TYR A 53 -7.41 -1.95 -14.84
CA TYR A 53 -6.56 -0.75 -14.90
C TYR A 53 -5.40 -1.05 -15.84
N GLU A 54 -5.43 -0.48 -17.05
CA GLU A 54 -4.48 -0.78 -18.11
C GLU A 54 -3.41 0.29 -18.21
N VAL A 55 -2.15 -0.10 -18.02
CA VAL A 55 -1.02 0.80 -18.24
C VAL A 55 -0.71 0.86 -19.70
N THR A 56 -0.70 2.07 -20.28
CA THR A 56 -0.46 2.31 -21.70
C THR A 56 0.94 2.81 -21.99
N GLU A 57 1.58 3.50 -21.02
CA GLU A 57 2.93 4.05 -21.17
C GLU A 57 3.57 4.23 -19.78
N GLY A 58 4.90 4.29 -19.73
CA GLY A 58 5.68 4.55 -18.54
C GLY A 58 6.18 3.30 -17.84
N SER A 59 6.85 3.50 -16.70
CA SER A 59 7.44 2.43 -15.92
C SER A 59 7.24 2.64 -14.43
N VAL A 60 7.23 1.53 -13.67
CA VAL A 60 7.22 1.54 -12.21
C VAL A 60 8.28 0.56 -11.72
N THR A 61 9.33 1.10 -11.12
CA THR A 61 10.41 0.32 -10.52
C THR A 61 10.25 0.28 -9.00
N PHE A 62 10.26 -0.91 -8.43
CA PHE A 62 10.24 -1.13 -6.99
C PHE A 62 11.53 -1.80 -6.54
N THR A 63 12.26 -1.16 -5.63
CA THR A 63 13.50 -1.69 -5.07
C THR A 63 13.30 -1.93 -3.57
N PRO A 64 12.80 -3.12 -3.17
CA PRO A 64 12.63 -3.45 -1.76
C PRO A 64 14.00 -3.56 -1.09
N THR A 65 14.10 -3.09 0.15
CA THR A 65 15.29 -3.33 0.97
C THR A 65 15.38 -4.81 1.31
N ARG A 66 16.58 -5.39 1.20
CA ARG A 66 16.79 -6.80 1.57
C ARG A 66 16.58 -6.98 3.07
N HIS A 67 15.94 -8.08 3.46
CA HIS A 67 16.00 -8.53 4.84
C HIS A 67 17.44 -8.86 5.20
N PRO A 68 18.00 -8.37 6.33
CA PRO A 68 19.29 -8.83 6.80
C PRO A 68 19.21 -10.35 7.03
N GLY A 69 20.01 -11.12 6.29
CA GLY A 69 20.12 -12.57 6.47
C GLY A 69 19.39 -13.46 5.45
N LEU A 70 18.81 -12.90 4.38
CA LEU A 70 18.21 -13.71 3.32
C LEU A 70 19.01 -13.62 2.02
N GLU A 71 19.56 -14.77 1.61
CA GLU A 71 19.91 -15.03 0.22
C GLU A 71 18.65 -14.90 -0.67
N PRO A 72 18.78 -14.57 -1.97
CA PRO A 72 17.62 -14.49 -2.86
C PRO A 72 16.91 -15.84 -2.86
N GLY A 73 15.71 -15.91 -2.29
CA GLY A 73 14.93 -17.13 -2.27
C GLY A 73 14.56 -17.58 -3.70
N PRO A 74 14.32 -18.89 -3.92
CA PRO A 74 14.08 -19.48 -5.23
C PRO A 74 12.82 -18.96 -5.96
N ALA A 75 11.94 -18.21 -5.31
CA ALA A 75 10.75 -17.64 -5.94
C ALA A 75 11.04 -16.59 -7.03
N PHE A 76 12.29 -16.13 -7.12
CA PHE A 76 12.76 -15.24 -8.18
C PHE A 76 13.85 -15.89 -9.05
N SER A 77 14.13 -17.18 -8.87
CA SER A 77 14.98 -17.99 -9.74
C SER A 77 14.10 -18.88 -10.62
N SER A 78 14.38 -18.86 -11.91
CA SER A 78 13.72 -19.64 -12.96
C SER A 78 13.67 -21.14 -12.65
N THR A 79 12.47 -21.69 -12.44
CA THR A 79 12.18 -23.09 -12.70
C THR A 79 11.02 -23.16 -13.69
N GLU A 80 11.30 -23.78 -14.83
CA GLU A 80 10.35 -24.04 -15.89
C GLU A 80 9.25 -24.96 -15.36
N ALA A 81 8.03 -24.44 -15.29
CA ALA A 81 6.83 -25.23 -15.28
C ALA A 81 5.75 -24.47 -16.05
N GLU A 82 5.46 -25.00 -17.22
CA GLU A 82 4.26 -24.79 -18.03
C GLU A 82 3.77 -23.34 -18.21
N GLY A 83 4.34 -22.63 -19.21
CA GLY A 83 3.68 -21.47 -19.85
C GLY A 83 3.57 -20.17 -19.05
N ARG A 84 4.15 -20.08 -17.84
CA ARG A 84 4.20 -18.86 -17.03
C ARG A 84 5.46 -18.04 -17.29
N ARG A 85 5.28 -16.73 -17.48
CA ARG A 85 6.38 -15.76 -17.66
C ARG A 85 7.41 -15.88 -16.53
N VAL A 86 8.68 -15.96 -16.91
CA VAL A 86 9.82 -16.16 -16.01
C VAL A 86 10.10 -14.87 -15.22
N PRO A 87 10.18 -14.91 -13.88
CA PRO A 87 10.46 -13.73 -13.04
C PRO A 87 11.78 -13.00 -13.34
N GLY A 88 12.72 -13.62 -14.07
CA GLY A 88 13.99 -13.01 -14.44
C GLY A 88 13.88 -11.78 -15.36
N GLN A 89 12.74 -11.58 -16.06
CA GLN A 89 12.49 -10.41 -16.91
C GLN A 89 11.89 -9.22 -16.12
N ALA A 90 11.57 -9.40 -14.85
CA ALA A 90 10.99 -8.37 -13.99
C ALA A 90 12.03 -7.48 -13.29
N ARG A 91 13.34 -7.68 -13.51
CA ARG A 91 14.40 -6.84 -12.92
C ARG A 91 14.96 -5.88 -13.94
N ASP A 92 15.16 -4.63 -13.50
CA ASP A 92 15.92 -3.65 -14.28
C ASP A 92 17.44 -3.88 -14.10
N ASP A 93 18.26 -3.22 -14.95
CA ASP A 93 19.73 -3.31 -14.91
C ASP A 93 20.35 -2.83 -13.58
N LYS A 94 19.57 -2.16 -12.72
CA LYS A 94 19.96 -1.64 -11.41
C LYS A 94 19.49 -2.52 -10.24
N GLY A 95 18.88 -3.68 -10.53
CA GLY A 95 18.39 -4.63 -9.53
C GLY A 95 17.03 -4.29 -8.94
N GLY A 96 16.31 -3.32 -9.48
CA GLY A 96 14.91 -3.02 -9.17
C GLY A 96 13.95 -4.02 -9.82
N LEU A 97 12.76 -4.16 -9.25
CA LEU A 97 11.68 -4.97 -9.82
C LEU A 97 10.80 -4.08 -10.72
N ASN A 98 10.57 -4.49 -11.96
CA ASN A 98 9.52 -3.89 -12.77
C ASN A 98 8.16 -4.30 -12.20
N LEU A 99 7.54 -3.40 -11.42
CA LEU A 99 6.31 -3.69 -10.71
C LEU A 99 5.15 -4.02 -11.66
N LEU A 100 5.14 -3.42 -12.84
CA LEU A 100 4.07 -3.61 -13.82
C LEU A 100 4.07 -5.02 -14.45
N ALA A 101 5.20 -5.70 -14.43
CA ALA A 101 5.33 -7.08 -14.93
C ALA A 101 4.91 -8.15 -13.89
N LEU A 102 4.67 -7.75 -12.63
CA LEU A 102 4.33 -8.64 -11.53
C LEU A 102 2.83 -8.75 -11.34
N GLU A 103 2.36 -9.98 -11.04
CA GLU A 103 0.99 -10.21 -10.59
C GLU A 103 0.75 -9.63 -9.18
N PRO A 104 -0.50 -9.36 -8.76
CA PRO A 104 -0.78 -8.76 -7.45
C PRO A 104 -0.17 -9.53 -6.26
N PHE A 105 -0.20 -10.85 -6.30
CA PHE A 105 0.39 -11.68 -5.23
C PHE A 105 1.92 -11.61 -5.20
N GLU A 106 2.58 -11.43 -6.34
CA GLU A 106 4.03 -11.25 -6.44
C GLU A 106 4.44 -9.87 -5.91
N ARG A 107 3.65 -8.82 -6.19
CA ARG A 107 3.84 -7.49 -5.60
C ARG A 107 3.74 -7.53 -4.08
N ALA A 108 2.73 -8.24 -3.55
CA ALA A 108 2.58 -8.45 -2.11
C ALA A 108 3.75 -9.23 -1.50
N ALA A 109 4.23 -10.29 -2.18
CA ALA A 109 5.41 -11.06 -1.75
C ALA A 109 6.70 -10.23 -1.77
N ALA A 110 6.82 -9.30 -2.74
CA ALA A 110 7.91 -8.32 -2.79
C ALA A 110 7.85 -7.26 -1.67
N GLY A 111 6.73 -7.19 -0.94
CA GLY A 111 6.56 -6.30 0.19
C GLY A 111 5.74 -5.04 -0.08
N LEU A 112 4.97 -5.01 -1.17
CA LEU A 112 3.98 -3.96 -1.42
C LEU A 112 2.68 -4.27 -0.64
N PHE A 113 2.11 -3.27 0.01
CA PHE A 113 0.81 -3.33 0.68
C PHE A 113 -0.12 -2.25 0.12
N LEU A 114 -1.37 -2.62 -0.13
CA LEU A 114 -2.43 -1.67 -0.45
C LEU A 114 -3.44 -1.60 0.68
N GLY A 115 -3.58 -0.42 1.29
CA GLY A 115 -4.73 -0.07 2.14
C GLY A 115 -5.85 0.46 1.25
N PHE A 116 -7.01 -0.20 1.30
CA PHE A 116 -8.14 0.14 0.45
C PHE A 116 -8.97 1.29 1.02
N GLN A 117 -9.52 2.13 0.18
CA GLN A 117 -10.54 3.10 0.59
C GLN A 117 -11.71 2.40 1.28
N TYR A 118 -12.21 1.32 0.68
CA TYR A 118 -13.28 0.48 1.23
C TYR A 118 -12.79 -0.98 1.33
N PRO A 119 -12.37 -1.45 2.52
CA PRO A 119 -11.96 -2.84 2.70
C PRO A 119 -13.09 -3.82 2.37
N VAL A 120 -12.78 -4.83 1.55
CA VAL A 120 -13.74 -5.81 1.04
C VAL A 120 -14.19 -6.76 2.14
N GLU A 121 -15.47 -7.14 2.13
CA GLU A 121 -16.01 -8.21 2.98
C GLU A 121 -15.86 -9.56 2.27
N ILE A 122 -15.45 -10.59 3.03
CA ILE A 122 -15.33 -11.96 2.52
C ILE A 122 -16.15 -12.89 3.43
N PRO A 123 -17.45 -13.09 3.12
CA PRO A 123 -18.32 -13.95 3.92
C PRO A 123 -17.80 -15.39 3.95
N GLY A 124 -17.92 -16.04 5.12
CA GLY A 124 -17.51 -17.43 5.31
C GLY A 124 -16.02 -17.69 5.48
N VAL A 125 -15.16 -16.67 5.30
CA VAL A 125 -13.71 -16.80 5.49
C VAL A 125 -13.32 -16.14 6.82
N SER A 126 -12.82 -16.94 7.78
CA SER A 126 -12.32 -16.43 9.07
C SER A 126 -11.16 -15.46 8.85
N TYR A 127 -11.21 -14.30 9.53
CA TYR A 127 -10.16 -13.28 9.41
C TYR A 127 -8.80 -13.82 9.87
N LEU A 128 -8.78 -14.59 10.96
CA LEU A 128 -7.55 -15.21 11.46
C LEU A 128 -6.94 -16.18 10.44
N GLN A 129 -7.78 -17.00 9.79
CA GLN A 129 -7.32 -17.95 8.77
C GLN A 129 -6.81 -17.20 7.52
N PHE A 130 -7.56 -16.21 7.06
CA PHE A 130 -7.16 -15.36 5.93
C PHE A 130 -5.78 -14.73 6.15
N LEU A 131 -5.56 -14.12 7.33
CA LEU A 131 -4.29 -13.48 7.66
C LEU A 131 -3.14 -14.50 7.74
N ARG A 132 -3.39 -15.68 8.31
CA ARG A 132 -2.38 -16.74 8.43
C ARG A 132 -1.93 -17.24 7.05
N GLU A 133 -2.90 -17.57 6.19
CA GLU A 133 -2.60 -18.07 4.85
C GLU A 133 -1.90 -17.00 4.01
N SER A 134 -2.33 -15.74 4.11
CA SER A 134 -1.69 -14.61 3.41
C SER A 134 -0.24 -14.41 3.85
N LEU A 135 0.04 -14.44 5.17
CA LEU A 135 1.40 -14.30 5.69
C LEU A 135 2.28 -15.48 5.27
N ASN A 136 1.79 -16.71 5.44
CA ASN A 136 2.57 -17.90 5.10
C ASN A 136 2.82 -18.01 3.60
N ALA A 137 1.87 -17.59 2.75
CA ALA A 137 2.09 -17.51 1.31
C ALA A 137 3.23 -16.52 0.95
N GLN A 138 3.26 -15.35 1.58
CA GLN A 138 4.35 -14.39 1.38
C GLN A 138 5.69 -14.93 1.91
N ARG A 139 5.69 -15.61 3.07
CA ARG A 139 6.89 -16.23 3.63
C ARG A 139 7.43 -17.30 2.71
N ARG A 140 6.57 -18.21 2.20
CA ARG A 140 6.97 -19.21 1.19
C ARG A 140 7.59 -18.57 -0.05
N ALA A 141 6.95 -17.52 -0.58
CA ALA A 141 7.46 -16.82 -1.76
C ALA A 141 8.85 -16.20 -1.53
N ARG A 142 9.18 -15.84 -0.27
CA ARG A 142 10.50 -15.33 0.12
C ARG A 142 11.50 -16.40 0.56
N GLY A 143 11.11 -17.69 0.57
CA GLY A 143 11.94 -18.79 1.05
C GLY A 143 12.05 -18.85 2.59
N GLU A 144 11.14 -18.20 3.32
CA GLU A 144 11.08 -18.21 4.78
C GLU A 144 10.22 -19.39 5.27
N ALA A 145 10.54 -19.93 6.46
CA ALA A 145 9.71 -20.94 7.11
C ALA A 145 8.33 -20.39 7.47
N GLU A 146 7.29 -21.19 7.28
CA GLU A 146 5.94 -20.84 7.69
C GLU A 146 5.83 -20.74 9.23
N LEU A 147 4.95 -19.84 9.70
CA LEU A 147 4.61 -19.80 11.11
C LEU A 147 3.65 -20.94 11.45
N SER A 148 3.90 -21.62 12.55
CA SER A 148 2.95 -22.55 13.14
C SER A 148 1.65 -21.82 13.56
N GLY A 149 0.57 -22.57 13.75
CA GLY A 149 -0.70 -22.00 14.21
C GLY A 149 -0.58 -21.25 15.53
N ALA A 150 0.22 -21.77 16.48
CA ALA A 150 0.41 -21.15 17.80
C ALA A 150 1.18 -19.83 17.72
N GLU A 151 2.28 -19.80 16.95
CA GLU A 151 3.08 -18.58 16.71
C GLU A 151 2.25 -17.51 16.03
N PHE A 152 1.48 -17.89 15.00
CA PHE A 152 0.62 -16.97 14.29
C PHE A 152 -0.48 -16.37 15.19
N ILE A 153 -1.17 -17.19 15.99
CA ILE A 153 -2.21 -16.71 16.94
C ILE A 153 -1.60 -15.71 17.94
N LYS A 154 -0.40 -15.98 18.44
CA LYS A 154 0.31 -15.06 19.34
C LYS A 154 0.59 -13.73 18.65
N LEU A 155 1.13 -13.75 17.43
CA LEU A 155 1.38 -12.56 16.61
C LEU A 155 0.09 -11.77 16.33
N ALA A 156 -0.97 -12.45 15.87
CA ALA A 156 -2.23 -11.79 15.54
C ALA A 156 -2.88 -11.11 16.74
N ARG A 157 -2.89 -11.76 17.92
CA ARG A 157 -3.39 -11.16 19.16
C ARG A 157 -2.55 -9.96 19.61
N GLN A 158 -1.22 -10.05 19.47
CA GLN A 158 -0.32 -8.95 19.79
C GLN A 158 -0.61 -7.73 18.89
N GLN A 159 -0.76 -7.93 17.58
CA GLN A 159 -1.06 -6.84 16.66
C GLN A 159 -2.45 -6.25 16.92
N ALA A 160 -3.46 -7.09 17.18
CA ALA A 160 -4.80 -6.62 17.53
C ALA A 160 -4.77 -5.74 18.80
N ALA A 161 -4.09 -6.18 19.86
CA ALA A 161 -3.96 -5.42 21.09
C ALA A 161 -3.25 -4.06 20.88
N LEU A 162 -2.16 -4.04 20.10
CA LEU A 162 -1.41 -2.81 19.79
C LEU A 162 -2.25 -1.76 19.05
N LEU A 163 -3.29 -2.19 18.33
CA LEU A 163 -4.14 -1.35 17.49
C LEU A 163 -5.55 -1.19 18.06
N GLY A 164 -5.76 -1.58 19.32
CA GLY A 164 -7.04 -1.43 20.02
C GLY A 164 -8.19 -2.22 19.38
N MET A 165 -7.89 -3.32 18.72
CA MET A 165 -8.88 -4.22 18.13
C MET A 165 -9.19 -5.37 19.07
N ASP A 166 -10.48 -5.66 19.30
CA ASP A 166 -10.89 -6.81 20.07
C ASP A 166 -10.42 -8.11 19.40
N ALA A 167 -9.75 -8.98 20.17
CA ALA A 167 -9.24 -10.25 19.67
C ALA A 167 -10.34 -11.19 19.15
N ASP A 168 -11.58 -11.07 19.62
CA ASP A 168 -12.71 -11.87 19.12
C ASP A 168 -13.11 -11.49 17.69
N MET A 169 -12.79 -10.27 17.24
CA MET A 169 -12.98 -9.87 15.85
C MET A 169 -12.13 -10.70 14.88
N LEU A 170 -10.97 -11.20 15.33
CA LEU A 170 -10.13 -12.09 14.51
C LEU A 170 -10.82 -13.43 14.15
N LYS A 171 -11.80 -13.84 14.93
CA LYS A 171 -12.57 -15.08 14.68
C LYS A 171 -13.71 -14.90 13.68
N ARG A 172 -14.14 -13.65 13.46
CA ARG A 172 -15.25 -13.30 12.57
C ARG A 172 -14.84 -13.43 11.10
N PRO A 173 -15.78 -13.54 10.17
CA PRO A 173 -15.50 -13.43 8.74
C PRO A 173 -14.86 -12.06 8.41
N VAL A 174 -13.98 -12.06 7.39
CA VAL A 174 -13.21 -10.87 6.99
C VAL A 174 -14.15 -9.69 6.75
N ASN A 175 -14.02 -8.66 7.59
CA ASN A 175 -14.73 -7.37 7.52
C ASN A 175 -16.27 -7.43 7.56
N VAL A 176 -16.89 -8.62 7.68
CA VAL A 176 -18.35 -8.77 7.66
C VAL A 176 -18.98 -8.17 8.93
N GLY A 177 -19.81 -7.16 8.72
CA GLY A 177 -20.50 -6.46 9.80
C GLY A 177 -19.57 -5.63 10.69
N PHE A 178 -18.38 -5.29 10.22
CA PHE A 178 -17.51 -4.33 10.88
C PHE A 178 -17.96 -2.91 10.54
N SER A 179 -17.92 -2.02 11.53
CA SER A 179 -18.04 -0.58 11.29
C SER A 179 -16.86 -0.06 10.46
N GLY A 180 -16.96 1.15 9.92
CA GLY A 180 -15.88 1.77 9.15
C GLY A 180 -14.56 1.83 9.94
N GLY A 181 -14.62 2.26 11.20
CA GLY A 181 -13.44 2.33 12.07
C GLY A 181 -12.86 0.96 12.41
N GLU A 182 -13.71 -0.05 12.60
CA GLU A 182 -13.26 -1.44 12.82
C GLU A 182 -12.58 -2.02 11.58
N LYS A 183 -13.12 -1.77 10.37
CA LYS A 183 -12.50 -2.18 9.10
C LYS A 183 -11.11 -1.58 8.94
N LYS A 184 -10.95 -0.28 9.24
CA LYS A 184 -9.64 0.38 9.14
C LYS A 184 -8.65 -0.10 10.21
N ARG A 185 -9.10 -0.34 11.44
CA ARG A 185 -8.25 -0.98 12.47
C ARG A 185 -7.84 -2.40 12.07
N ALA A 186 -8.76 -3.18 11.51
CA ALA A 186 -8.47 -4.52 10.98
C ALA A 186 -7.42 -4.46 9.85
N GLU A 187 -7.52 -3.49 8.95
CA GLU A 187 -6.53 -3.25 7.89
C GLU A 187 -5.15 -2.90 8.46
N MET A 188 -5.07 -2.10 9.53
CA MET A 188 -3.81 -1.82 10.23
C MET A 188 -3.25 -3.06 10.93
N VAL A 189 -4.11 -3.92 11.51
CA VAL A 189 -3.68 -5.23 12.06
C VAL A 189 -3.09 -6.11 10.95
N GLN A 190 -3.73 -6.15 9.78
CA GLN A 190 -3.20 -6.84 8.60
C GLN A 190 -1.82 -6.29 8.20
N MET A 191 -1.68 -4.97 8.08
CA MET A 191 -0.40 -4.32 7.77
C MET A 191 0.66 -4.64 8.83
N GLY A 192 0.30 -4.63 10.12
CA GLY A 192 1.19 -4.98 11.23
C GLY A 192 1.65 -6.44 11.22
N ILE A 193 0.81 -7.37 10.75
CA ILE A 193 1.17 -8.79 10.57
C ILE A 193 2.07 -8.98 9.34
N MET A 194 1.72 -8.35 8.21
CA MET A 194 2.43 -8.53 6.93
C MET A 194 3.80 -7.82 6.89
N GLN A 195 4.00 -6.79 7.71
CA GLN A 195 5.25 -6.00 7.77
C GLN A 195 5.78 -5.59 6.39
N PRO A 196 4.98 -4.86 5.59
CA PRO A 196 5.38 -4.50 4.24
C PRO A 196 6.62 -3.60 4.21
N ARG A 197 7.27 -3.55 3.06
CA ARG A 197 8.38 -2.63 2.76
C ARG A 197 7.86 -1.29 2.25
N PHE A 198 6.76 -1.32 1.50
CA PHE A 198 6.11 -0.14 0.97
C PHE A 198 4.60 -0.26 1.13
N ALA A 199 3.97 0.77 1.67
CA ALA A 199 2.53 0.85 1.79
C ALA A 199 1.97 1.96 0.91
N VAL A 200 0.98 1.63 0.09
CA VAL A 200 0.10 2.59 -0.57
C VAL A 200 -1.21 2.59 0.21
N LEU A 201 -1.58 3.72 0.80
CA LEU A 201 -2.74 3.84 1.68
C LEU A 201 -3.75 4.80 1.05
N ASP A 202 -4.83 4.23 0.48
CA ASP A 202 -5.84 5.00 -0.24
C ASP A 202 -6.99 5.40 0.69
N GLU A 203 -7.10 6.71 0.97
CA GLU A 203 -8.13 7.35 1.79
C GLU A 203 -8.41 6.59 3.10
N THR A 204 -7.33 6.21 3.81
CA THR A 204 -7.41 5.41 5.05
C THR A 204 -8.12 6.15 6.18
N ASP A 205 -8.28 7.45 6.06
CA ASP A 205 -8.95 8.36 6.99
C ASP A 205 -10.45 8.54 6.72
N SER A 206 -10.97 8.02 5.60
CA SER A 206 -12.35 8.21 5.20
C SER A 206 -13.34 7.55 6.18
N GLY A 207 -14.31 8.35 6.66
CA GLY A 207 -15.36 7.86 7.56
C GLY A 207 -14.92 7.53 8.98
N LEU A 208 -13.72 7.94 9.41
CA LEU A 208 -13.23 7.74 10.77
C LEU A 208 -13.62 8.91 11.68
N ASP A 209 -13.98 8.59 12.92
CA ASP A 209 -13.99 9.54 14.02
C ASP A 209 -12.56 9.88 14.47
N ILE A 210 -12.43 10.87 15.36
CA ILE A 210 -11.13 11.39 15.81
C ILE A 210 -10.29 10.31 16.50
N ASP A 211 -10.92 9.45 17.30
CA ASP A 211 -10.20 8.42 18.06
C ASP A 211 -9.71 7.30 17.12
N ALA A 212 -10.54 6.85 16.17
CA ALA A 212 -10.17 5.87 15.17
C ALA A 212 -9.06 6.41 14.25
N LEU A 213 -9.14 7.69 13.85
CA LEU A 213 -8.13 8.34 13.04
C LEU A 213 -6.76 8.40 13.74
N ARG A 214 -6.76 8.73 15.04
CA ARG A 214 -5.54 8.73 15.86
C ARG A 214 -4.91 7.35 15.93
N ILE A 215 -5.70 6.31 16.23
CA ILE A 215 -5.22 4.92 16.29
C ILE A 215 -4.62 4.46 14.96
N VAL A 216 -5.28 4.79 13.85
CA VAL A 216 -4.80 4.48 12.50
C VAL A 216 -3.49 5.21 12.20
N GLY A 217 -3.41 6.52 12.47
CA GLY A 217 -2.19 7.30 12.25
C GLY A 217 -1.00 6.83 13.10
N GLU A 218 -1.23 6.56 14.39
CA GLU A 218 -0.21 5.96 15.27
C GLU A 218 0.22 4.56 14.79
N GLY A 219 -0.74 3.77 14.28
CA GLY A 219 -0.49 2.46 13.70
C GLY A 219 0.41 2.55 12.47
N ILE A 220 0.12 3.47 11.55
CA ILE A 220 0.95 3.72 10.36
C ILE A 220 2.39 4.10 10.78
N ASN A 221 2.54 5.06 11.70
CA ASN A 221 3.86 5.46 12.18
C ASN A 221 4.62 4.30 12.81
N ARG A 222 3.97 3.52 13.69
CA ARG A 222 4.60 2.38 14.38
C ARG A 222 5.07 1.30 13.41
N ILE A 223 4.29 1.01 12.36
CA ILE A 223 4.57 -0.08 11.43
C ILE A 223 5.52 0.37 10.32
N MET A 224 5.33 1.58 9.81
CA MET A 224 5.94 2.03 8.55
C MET A 224 7.01 3.10 8.70
N ARG A 225 7.10 3.84 9.83
CA ARG A 225 8.12 4.88 10.03
C ARG A 225 9.47 4.25 10.39
N ALA A 226 10.11 3.65 9.41
CA ALA A 226 11.42 3.01 9.55
C ALA A 226 12.30 3.35 8.33
N ALA A 227 13.61 3.42 8.52
CA ALA A 227 14.57 3.85 7.51
C ALA A 227 14.63 2.96 6.24
N ASP A 228 14.08 1.75 6.34
CA ASP A 228 14.06 0.76 5.27
C ASP A 228 12.67 0.57 4.63
N LYS A 229 11.68 1.37 5.04
CA LYS A 229 10.30 1.33 4.54
C LYS A 229 9.94 2.63 3.83
N GLY A 230 8.88 2.61 3.02
CA GLY A 230 8.33 3.79 2.36
C GLY A 230 6.81 3.79 2.42
N VAL A 231 6.21 4.98 2.39
CA VAL A 231 4.75 5.14 2.43
C VAL A 231 4.30 6.14 1.38
N LEU A 232 3.24 5.78 0.65
CA LEU A 232 2.49 6.69 -0.19
C LEU A 232 1.07 6.81 0.39
N LEU A 233 0.80 7.93 1.07
CA LEU A 233 -0.52 8.26 1.56
C LEU A 233 -1.33 8.93 0.45
N ILE A 234 -2.55 8.47 0.23
CA ILE A 234 -3.50 9.14 -0.64
C ILE A 234 -4.64 9.65 0.25
N THR A 235 -4.79 10.95 0.32
CA THR A 235 -5.86 11.59 1.11
C THR A 235 -6.26 12.91 0.48
N HIS A 236 -7.45 13.36 0.76
CA HIS A 236 -7.93 14.69 0.43
C HIS A 236 -8.14 15.56 1.68
N TYR A 237 -7.84 15.04 2.87
CA TYR A 237 -7.95 15.75 4.14
C TYR A 237 -6.60 15.84 4.85
N GLN A 238 -6.35 16.99 5.47
CA GLN A 238 -5.15 17.22 6.26
C GLN A 238 -5.15 16.40 7.56
N ARG A 239 -6.32 16.10 8.13
CA ARG A 239 -6.44 15.47 9.46
C ARG A 239 -5.57 14.21 9.67
N LEU A 240 -5.42 13.35 8.65
CA LEU A 240 -4.52 12.20 8.76
C LEU A 240 -3.07 12.66 8.79
N LEU A 241 -2.72 13.72 8.05
CA LEU A 241 -1.35 14.24 7.95
C LEU A 241 -0.88 14.91 9.25
N ASP A 242 -1.79 15.29 10.15
CA ASP A 242 -1.46 15.77 11.49
C ASP A 242 -0.89 14.64 12.38
N TYR A 243 -1.34 13.40 12.16
CA TYR A 243 -0.83 12.22 12.85
C TYR A 243 0.34 11.55 12.11
N VAL A 244 0.26 11.48 10.78
CA VAL A 244 1.30 10.88 9.92
C VAL A 244 1.92 11.99 9.08
N ARG A 245 2.83 12.75 9.69
CA ARG A 245 3.46 13.89 9.02
C ARG A 245 4.24 13.40 7.78
N PRO A 246 3.86 13.83 6.56
CA PRO A 246 4.59 13.47 5.36
C PRO A 246 5.91 14.24 5.27
N ASP A 247 6.89 13.67 4.58
CA ASP A 247 8.13 14.37 4.22
C ASP A 247 7.89 15.24 2.98
N PHE A 248 7.03 14.76 2.05
CA PHE A 248 6.62 15.51 0.85
C PHE A 248 5.12 15.37 0.59
N VAL A 249 4.56 16.43 0.01
CA VAL A 249 3.17 16.47 -0.47
C VAL A 249 3.15 16.75 -1.96
N HIS A 250 2.37 15.99 -2.71
CA HIS A 250 2.20 16.10 -4.14
C HIS A 250 0.75 16.38 -4.50
N VAL A 251 0.52 17.34 -5.38
CA VAL A 251 -0.83 17.66 -5.87
C VAL A 251 -1.06 16.94 -7.18
N LEU A 252 -2.01 16.01 -7.19
CA LEU A 252 -2.45 15.31 -8.39
C LEU A 252 -3.69 16.00 -8.96
N SER A 253 -3.60 16.46 -10.20
CA SER A 253 -4.71 17.05 -10.95
C SER A 253 -4.75 16.51 -12.36
N LYS A 254 -5.93 16.11 -12.84
CA LYS A 254 -6.16 15.58 -14.21
C LYS A 254 -5.14 14.49 -14.61
N GLY A 255 -4.81 13.59 -13.68
CA GLY A 255 -3.88 12.49 -13.89
C GLY A 255 -2.40 12.86 -13.94
N ARG A 256 -2.00 14.06 -13.46
CA ARG A 256 -0.61 14.53 -13.42
C ARG A 256 -0.28 15.12 -12.06
N ILE A 257 0.97 14.96 -11.62
CA ILE A 257 1.49 15.74 -10.49
C ILE A 257 1.79 17.14 -11.01
N VAL A 258 1.06 18.14 -10.50
CA VAL A 258 1.18 19.54 -10.93
C VAL A 258 2.04 20.37 -9.99
N LYS A 259 2.15 19.97 -8.72
CA LYS A 259 2.97 20.65 -7.71
C LYS A 259 3.48 19.64 -6.68
N SER A 260 4.67 19.88 -6.18
CA SER A 260 5.26 19.13 -5.07
C SER A 260 5.91 20.09 -4.08
N GLY A 261 5.85 19.78 -2.80
CA GLY A 261 6.42 20.61 -1.74
C GLY A 261 6.56 19.84 -0.44
N GLY A 262 6.94 20.54 0.62
CA GLY A 262 7.00 19.99 1.97
C GLY A 262 5.59 19.85 2.61
N PRO A 263 5.53 19.48 3.91
CA PRO A 263 4.27 19.31 4.64
C PRO A 263 3.38 20.56 4.64
N GLU A 264 3.96 21.76 4.54
CA GLU A 264 3.25 23.04 4.48
C GLU A 264 2.32 23.17 3.26
N LEU A 265 2.60 22.42 2.19
CA LEU A 265 1.73 22.41 1.01
C LEU A 265 0.34 21.85 1.33
N ALA A 266 0.22 20.92 2.28
CA ALA A 266 -1.09 20.41 2.70
C ALA A 266 -1.93 21.51 3.37
N LEU A 267 -1.32 22.36 4.23
CA LEU A 267 -1.99 23.49 4.86
C LEU A 267 -2.44 24.53 3.81
N GLN A 268 -1.56 24.80 2.83
CA GLN A 268 -1.89 25.71 1.74
C GLN A 268 -3.09 25.20 0.94
N LEU A 269 -3.14 23.89 0.61
CA LEU A 269 -4.26 23.29 -0.10
C LEU A 269 -5.58 23.38 0.66
N GLU A 270 -5.56 23.24 1.98
CA GLU A 270 -6.76 23.35 2.80
C GLU A 270 -7.29 24.78 2.87
N SER A 271 -6.38 25.78 2.93
CA SER A 271 -6.75 27.19 3.03
C SER A 271 -7.13 27.84 1.70
N GLU A 272 -6.45 27.49 0.60
CA GLU A 272 -6.59 28.14 -0.71
C GLU A 272 -7.39 27.31 -1.71
N GLY A 273 -7.51 26.00 -1.47
CA GLY A 273 -8.16 25.05 -2.39
C GLY A 273 -7.26 24.59 -3.53
N TYR A 274 -7.67 23.50 -4.18
CA TYR A 274 -6.87 22.85 -5.23
C TYR A 274 -6.70 23.69 -6.50
N GLU A 275 -7.72 24.49 -6.87
CA GLU A 275 -7.65 25.29 -8.10
C GLU A 275 -6.63 26.42 -8.01
N ALA A 276 -6.56 27.09 -6.87
CA ALA A 276 -5.62 28.18 -6.64
C ALA A 276 -4.16 27.68 -6.60
N VAL A 277 -3.94 26.48 -6.08
CA VAL A 277 -2.60 25.90 -5.91
C VAL A 277 -2.10 25.21 -7.19
N ALA A 278 -3.01 24.77 -8.07
CA ALA A 278 -2.70 24.08 -9.33
C ALA A 278 -2.59 25.03 -10.54
N ALA A 279 -2.94 26.31 -10.38
CA ALA A 279 -2.79 27.36 -11.38
C ALA A 279 -1.34 27.87 -11.43
#